data_dd3866e464de27511ef05b0631b7fa65
#
_entry.id   dd3866e464de27511ef05b0631b7fa65
#
_cell.length_a   1.000
_cell.length_b   1.000
_cell.length_c   1.000
_cell.angle_alpha   90.00
_cell.angle_beta   90.00
_cell.angle_gamma   90.00
#
_symmetry.space_group_name_H-M   'P 1'
#
loop_
_entity.id
_entity.type
_entity.pdbx_description
1 polymer ?
#
loop_
_entity_poly.entity_id
_entity_poly.type
_entity_poly.pdbx_seq_one_letter_code
_entity_poly.pdbx_strand_id
1 'polypeptide(L)'
;MKENSSENHMAATVQAVNNEPAEQKGLWLKMAALSILCLALLFMGSCEKKQRLYIYNWTYYTPDSVIEKFEKEYNVRVIYDEFASNEDMYAKLTSGGSGYDIVFPSADYVSIMIQQNMFEKIDKSKIPNLKNIDPYVLYLTEYDRNMEYSVPYYFGAAGIILNTAKVREYEQSWSIFSREDLRGRMTMLDDMREVMGDALAFLGYSVNTKDPSQIIEARNLINNSWKPNLVKFDADAFGKGYANGDFWVVQGYPEVVFEEIIDNPKLMAETVFFFPKEGGPAYIDSMCILKGSKNIDLAHKFIDFIHRPEIYAEFADIFGFPATANVPARQYKTGPSWYSAEDLSNVELKTDLGSDLELYNNAWFNSIRVGAQ
;
A
#
# COMPACT_ATOMS: atom_id res chain seq x y z
N MET A 1 8.46 13.24 74.71
CA MET A 1 9.51 12.29 75.16
C MET A 1 9.61 11.12 74.21
N LYS A 2 9.82 11.32 72.94
CA LYS A 2 10.04 10.25 71.94
C LYS A 2 10.97 10.65 70.78
N GLU A 3 11.66 11.79 70.86
CA GLU A 3 12.56 12.22 69.78
C GLU A 3 14.05 11.94 70.00
N ASN A 4 14.46 11.46 71.17
CA ASN A 4 15.90 11.24 71.48
C ASN A 4 16.42 9.79 71.22
N SER A 5 15.58 8.90 70.63
CA SER A 5 16.00 7.50 70.44
C SER A 5 16.57 7.21 69.04
N SER A 6 16.19 7.96 68.04
CA SER A 6 16.66 7.75 66.67
C SER A 6 18.03 8.37 66.37
N GLU A 7 18.31 9.54 66.97
CA GLU A 7 19.63 10.18 66.77
C GLU A 7 20.79 9.42 67.45
N ASN A 8 20.52 8.81 68.61
CA ASN A 8 21.53 7.99 69.28
C ASN A 8 21.87 6.66 68.55
N HIS A 9 20.88 6.07 67.85
CA HIS A 9 21.18 4.88 67.02
C HIS A 9 21.97 5.22 65.76
N MET A 10 21.72 6.37 65.14
CA MET A 10 22.44 6.80 63.94
C MET A 10 23.88 7.21 64.28
N ALA A 11 24.09 7.90 65.37
CA ALA A 11 25.43 8.28 65.86
C ALA A 11 26.28 7.08 66.29
N ALA A 12 25.67 6.05 66.92
CA ALA A 12 26.35 4.82 67.28
C ALA A 12 26.77 3.98 66.05
N THR A 13 25.93 3.97 65.02
CA THR A 13 26.23 3.25 63.76
C THR A 13 27.33 3.95 62.98
N VAL A 14 27.36 5.28 62.93
CA VAL A 14 28.43 6.04 62.26
C VAL A 14 29.77 5.92 63.04
N GLN A 15 29.76 5.84 64.37
CA GLN A 15 30.96 5.64 65.15
C GLN A 15 31.52 4.21 65.04
N ALA A 16 30.67 3.21 64.89
CA ALA A 16 31.11 1.82 64.68
C ALA A 16 31.83 1.64 63.33
N VAL A 17 31.38 2.30 62.29
CA VAL A 17 32.03 2.26 60.95
C VAL A 17 33.38 2.94 60.91
N ASN A 18 33.62 3.92 61.80
CA ASN A 18 34.91 4.65 61.84
C ASN A 18 36.04 3.92 62.58
N ASN A 19 35.75 2.89 63.35
CA ASN A 19 36.74 2.14 64.16
C ASN A 19 37.18 0.80 63.56
N GLU A 20 36.76 0.48 62.32
CA GLU A 20 37.23 -0.72 61.66
C GLU A 20 38.69 -0.59 61.16
N PRO A 21 39.51 -1.68 61.23
CA PRO A 21 40.85 -1.68 60.67
C PRO A 21 40.89 -1.26 59.21
N ALA A 22 41.91 -0.51 58.81
CA ALA A 22 42.03 0.04 57.45
C ALA A 22 41.92 -1.02 56.35
N GLU A 23 42.29 -2.26 56.60
CA GLU A 23 42.15 -3.41 55.69
C GLU A 23 40.69 -3.83 55.47
N GLN A 24 39.82 -3.78 56.52
CA GLN A 24 38.41 -4.11 56.37
C GLN A 24 37.64 -3.02 55.60
N LYS A 25 37.95 -1.74 55.81
CA LYS A 25 37.37 -0.64 55.01
C LYS A 25 37.75 -0.76 53.55
N GLY A 26 38.99 -1.19 53.24
CA GLY A 26 39.40 -1.43 51.85
C GLY A 26 38.68 -2.61 51.18
N LEU A 27 38.33 -3.65 51.96
CA LEU A 27 37.55 -4.78 51.45
C LEU A 27 36.09 -4.42 51.17
N TRP A 28 35.44 -3.67 52.06
CA TRP A 28 34.06 -3.21 51.86
C TRP A 28 33.92 -2.23 50.65
N LEU A 29 34.88 -1.34 50.46
CA LEU A 29 34.95 -0.46 49.30
C LEU A 29 35.13 -1.23 47.99
N LYS A 30 35.98 -2.28 48.00
CA LYS A 30 36.15 -3.15 46.81
C LYS A 30 34.91 -3.98 46.50
N MET A 31 34.22 -4.49 47.53
CA MET A 31 32.96 -5.21 47.34
C MET A 31 31.83 -4.29 46.86
N ALA A 32 31.72 -3.08 47.40
CA ALA A 32 30.76 -2.09 46.92
C ALA A 32 31.03 -1.67 45.46
N ALA A 33 32.31 -1.42 45.13
CA ALA A 33 32.72 -1.11 43.77
C ALA A 33 32.47 -2.27 42.81
N LEU A 34 32.69 -3.53 43.23
CA LEU A 34 32.40 -4.72 42.43
C LEU A 34 30.88 -4.90 42.24
N SER A 35 30.09 -4.64 43.28
CA SER A 35 28.61 -4.70 43.20
C SER A 35 28.07 -3.63 42.27
N ILE A 36 28.59 -2.40 42.31
CA ILE A 36 28.23 -1.31 41.41
C ILE A 36 28.64 -1.65 39.97
N LEU A 37 29.83 -2.24 39.79
CA LEU A 37 30.28 -2.67 38.46
C LEU A 37 29.41 -3.80 37.90
N CYS A 38 29.02 -4.78 38.73
CA CYS A 38 28.12 -5.84 38.36
C CYS A 38 26.70 -5.29 38.03
N LEU A 39 26.19 -4.33 38.82
CA LEU A 39 24.95 -3.65 38.51
C LEU A 39 25.05 -2.84 37.19
N ALA A 40 26.15 -2.13 37.00
CA ALA A 40 26.38 -1.39 35.74
C ALA A 40 26.50 -2.32 34.52
N LEU A 41 27.11 -3.51 34.70
CA LEU A 41 27.18 -4.55 33.67
C LEU A 41 25.81 -5.19 33.39
N LEU A 42 24.93 -5.29 34.41
CA LEU A 42 23.56 -5.72 34.24
C LEU A 42 22.69 -4.66 33.54
N PHE A 43 22.97 -3.38 33.74
CA PHE A 43 22.34 -2.25 33.04
C PHE A 43 22.96 -1.94 31.66
N MET A 44 24.18 -2.39 31.37
CA MET A 44 24.73 -2.42 30.02
C MET A 44 24.18 -3.60 29.18
N GLY A 45 23.25 -4.37 29.76
CA GLY A 45 22.48 -5.40 29.07
C GLY A 45 21.73 -4.79 27.91
N SER A 46 22.33 -4.93 26.76
CA SER A 46 21.67 -5.10 25.49
C SER A 46 20.66 -4.02 25.13
N CYS A 47 21.15 -2.89 24.66
CA CYS A 47 20.44 -2.20 23.58
C CYS A 47 20.57 -3.11 22.33
N GLU A 48 19.85 -4.24 22.34
CA GLU A 48 19.79 -5.16 21.22
C GLU A 48 19.21 -4.35 20.06
N LYS A 49 20.04 -4.10 19.06
CA LYS A 49 19.62 -3.31 17.90
C LYS A 49 18.47 -4.08 17.25
N LYS A 50 17.24 -3.54 17.38
CA LYS A 50 16.05 -4.19 16.82
C LYS A 50 16.32 -4.60 15.38
N GLN A 51 15.90 -5.80 15.02
CA GLN A 51 15.92 -6.26 13.64
C GLN A 51 15.11 -5.30 12.80
N ARG A 52 15.53 -5.06 11.57
CA ARG A 52 14.83 -4.13 10.65
C ARG A 52 14.22 -4.91 9.51
N LEU A 53 13.01 -4.52 9.11
CA LEU A 53 12.35 -4.98 7.89
C LEU A 53 12.24 -3.79 6.94
N TYR A 54 12.69 -3.94 5.72
CA TYR A 54 12.68 -2.90 4.71
C TYR A 54 11.56 -3.19 3.70
N ILE A 55 10.57 -2.29 3.65
CA ILE A 55 9.38 -2.42 2.81
C ILE A 55 9.40 -1.31 1.76
N TYR A 56 9.09 -1.65 0.52
CA TYR A 56 8.90 -0.73 -0.58
C TYR A 56 7.51 -0.94 -1.18
N ASN A 57 6.61 0.00 -0.94
CA ASN A 57 5.18 -0.13 -1.22
C ASN A 57 4.63 1.13 -1.89
N TRP A 58 3.40 1.07 -2.30
CA TRP A 58 2.64 2.20 -2.83
C TRP A 58 2.43 3.25 -1.74
N THR A 59 2.35 4.52 -2.18
CA THR A 59 1.91 5.63 -1.32
C THR A 59 0.47 5.37 -0.85
N TYR A 60 0.16 5.71 0.41
CA TYR A 60 -1.16 5.53 1.03
C TYR A 60 -1.71 4.10 0.97
N TYR A 61 -0.91 3.11 1.24
CA TYR A 61 -1.31 1.71 1.01
C TYR A 61 -1.17 0.77 2.22
N THR A 62 -0.41 1.15 3.24
CA THR A 62 -0.39 0.42 4.52
C THR A 62 -0.40 1.44 5.65
N PRO A 63 -1.42 1.42 6.55
CA PRO A 63 -1.54 2.40 7.62
C PRO A 63 -0.40 2.31 8.64
N ASP A 64 0.03 3.46 9.16
CA ASP A 64 1.03 3.54 10.22
C ASP A 64 0.63 2.70 11.45
N SER A 65 -0.65 2.68 11.81
CA SER A 65 -1.17 1.90 12.93
C SER A 65 -0.95 0.39 12.77
N VAL A 66 -1.02 -0.12 11.54
CA VAL A 66 -0.75 -1.52 11.20
C VAL A 66 0.74 -1.81 11.31
N ILE A 67 1.59 -0.90 10.81
CA ILE A 67 3.05 -0.99 10.94
C ILE A 67 3.47 -0.97 12.42
N GLU A 68 2.94 -0.05 13.22
CA GLU A 68 3.25 0.05 14.66
C GLU A 68 2.86 -1.21 15.44
N LYS A 69 1.71 -1.82 15.10
CA LYS A 69 1.29 -3.10 15.70
C LYS A 69 2.28 -4.23 15.38
N PHE A 70 2.72 -4.31 14.13
CA PHE A 70 3.73 -5.29 13.72
C PHE A 70 5.06 -5.07 14.46
N GLU A 71 5.56 -3.81 14.48
CA GLU A 71 6.80 -3.44 15.18
C GLU A 71 6.76 -3.83 16.67
N LYS A 72 5.62 -3.58 17.32
CA LYS A 72 5.40 -3.88 18.73
C LYS A 72 5.34 -5.38 18.97
N GLU A 73 4.60 -6.13 18.16
CA GLU A 73 4.39 -7.57 18.34
C GLU A 73 5.70 -8.35 18.17
N TYR A 74 6.47 -8.00 17.14
CA TYR A 74 7.71 -8.73 16.79
C TYR A 74 8.98 -8.09 17.36
N ASN A 75 8.86 -6.98 18.10
CA ASN A 75 9.99 -6.20 18.63
C ASN A 75 11.01 -5.82 17.55
N VAL A 76 10.55 -5.33 16.43
CA VAL A 76 11.36 -4.96 15.26
C VAL A 76 11.19 -3.48 14.92
N ARG A 77 11.88 -3.01 13.88
CA ARG A 77 11.68 -1.72 13.26
C ARG A 77 11.39 -1.91 11.77
N VAL A 78 10.32 -1.34 11.28
CA VAL A 78 10.01 -1.26 9.85
C VAL A 78 10.61 0.02 9.27
N ILE A 79 11.29 -0.10 8.15
CA ILE A 79 11.75 1.01 7.31
C ILE A 79 10.88 0.94 6.06
N TYR A 80 10.05 1.94 5.89
CA TYR A 80 9.02 1.98 4.86
C TYR A 80 9.33 3.08 3.86
N ASP A 81 9.52 2.70 2.60
CA ASP A 81 9.69 3.61 1.47
C ASP A 81 8.50 3.44 0.51
N GLU A 82 8.18 4.50 -0.22
CA GLU A 82 7.02 4.55 -1.10
C GLU A 82 7.40 4.76 -2.56
N PHE A 83 6.50 4.32 -3.45
CA PHE A 83 6.54 4.60 -4.88
C PHE A 83 5.15 4.95 -5.41
N ALA A 84 5.11 5.66 -6.54
CA ALA A 84 3.88 6.10 -7.17
C ALA A 84 3.53 5.33 -8.46
N SER A 85 4.49 4.59 -9.03
CA SER A 85 4.26 3.78 -10.23
C SER A 85 5.08 2.48 -10.20
N ASN A 86 4.59 1.45 -10.88
CA ASN A 86 5.35 0.21 -11.08
C ASN A 86 6.65 0.45 -11.83
N GLU A 87 6.64 1.38 -12.79
CA GLU A 87 7.79 1.77 -13.59
C GLU A 87 8.92 2.32 -12.72
N ASP A 88 8.61 3.25 -11.81
CA ASP A 88 9.59 3.84 -10.88
C ASP A 88 10.11 2.80 -9.90
N MET A 89 9.23 1.97 -9.36
CA MET A 89 9.58 0.87 -8.48
C MET A 89 10.58 -0.06 -9.17
N TYR A 90 10.24 -0.52 -10.36
CA TYR A 90 11.05 -1.45 -11.13
C TYR A 90 12.39 -0.84 -11.56
N ALA A 91 12.38 0.42 -12.06
CA ALA A 91 13.59 1.14 -12.42
C ALA A 91 14.55 1.31 -11.24
N LYS A 92 14.03 1.66 -10.05
CA LYS A 92 14.83 1.78 -8.82
C LYS A 92 15.45 0.44 -8.43
N LEU A 93 14.68 -0.65 -8.45
CA LEU A 93 15.18 -1.98 -8.07
C LEU A 93 16.23 -2.52 -9.05
N THR A 94 16.06 -2.29 -10.37
CA THR A 94 16.98 -2.74 -11.42
C THR A 94 18.22 -1.88 -11.54
N SER A 95 18.16 -0.60 -11.18
CA SER A 95 19.33 0.30 -11.18
C SER A 95 20.27 0.14 -9.97
N GLY A 96 20.00 -0.85 -9.11
CA GLY A 96 20.81 -1.12 -7.92
C GLY A 96 20.24 -0.57 -6.62
N GLY A 97 19.01 -0.10 -6.62
CA GLY A 97 18.21 0.19 -5.42
C GLY A 97 17.98 -1.09 -4.63
N SER A 98 18.97 -1.51 -3.85
CA SER A 98 18.96 -2.76 -3.08
C SER A 98 18.70 -2.48 -1.61
N GLY A 99 18.34 -3.53 -0.85
CA GLY A 99 18.21 -3.46 0.60
C GLY A 99 16.77 -3.54 1.08
N TYR A 100 15.82 -3.60 0.19
CA TYR A 100 14.43 -3.92 0.53
C TYR A 100 14.24 -5.42 0.69
N ASP A 101 13.33 -5.77 1.60
CA ASP A 101 12.96 -7.17 1.88
C ASP A 101 11.66 -7.53 1.15
N ILE A 102 10.68 -6.62 1.18
CA ILE A 102 9.36 -6.81 0.56
C ILE A 102 9.07 -5.66 -0.40
N VAL A 103 8.47 -6.00 -1.54
CA VAL A 103 7.96 -5.05 -2.53
C VAL A 103 6.53 -5.46 -2.93
N PHE A 104 5.73 -4.48 -3.39
CA PHE A 104 4.30 -4.67 -3.70
C PHE A 104 3.97 -4.36 -5.17
N PRO A 105 4.48 -5.12 -6.14
CA PRO A 105 4.17 -4.93 -7.55
C PRO A 105 2.74 -5.34 -7.89
N SER A 106 2.19 -4.73 -8.93
CA SER A 106 0.96 -5.20 -9.56
C SER A 106 1.20 -6.44 -10.44
N ALA A 107 0.14 -7.17 -10.77
CA ALA A 107 0.15 -8.48 -11.43
C ALA A 107 1.04 -8.58 -12.67
N ASP A 108 1.01 -7.58 -13.54
CA ASP A 108 1.82 -7.49 -14.76
C ASP A 108 3.32 -7.41 -14.41
N TYR A 109 3.69 -6.57 -13.44
CA TYR A 109 5.07 -6.47 -12.96
C TYR A 109 5.52 -7.68 -12.15
N VAL A 110 4.62 -8.35 -11.42
CA VAL A 110 4.95 -9.65 -10.79
C VAL A 110 5.41 -10.65 -11.86
N SER A 111 4.70 -10.75 -12.99
CA SER A 111 5.08 -11.60 -14.12
C SER A 111 6.50 -11.29 -14.63
N ILE A 112 6.77 -10.01 -14.91
CA ILE A 112 8.05 -9.53 -15.41
C ILE A 112 9.18 -9.85 -14.41
N MET A 113 8.96 -9.56 -13.13
CA MET A 113 9.97 -9.74 -12.09
C MET A 113 10.23 -11.21 -11.76
N ILE A 114 9.22 -12.09 -11.88
CA ILE A 114 9.42 -13.55 -11.79
C ILE A 114 10.33 -14.04 -12.92
N GLN A 115 10.07 -13.64 -14.17
CA GLN A 115 10.88 -14.02 -15.32
C GLN A 115 12.34 -13.57 -15.18
N GLN A 116 12.58 -12.46 -14.50
CA GLN A 116 13.91 -11.93 -14.21
C GLN A 116 14.55 -12.48 -12.93
N ASN A 117 13.89 -13.46 -12.27
CA ASN A 117 14.40 -14.08 -11.04
C ASN A 117 14.69 -13.06 -9.91
N MET A 118 13.82 -12.05 -9.77
CA MET A 118 13.99 -10.99 -8.78
C MET A 118 13.42 -11.33 -7.40
N PHE A 119 12.68 -12.43 -7.26
CA PHE A 119 12.03 -12.82 -6.02
C PHE A 119 12.62 -14.09 -5.39
N GLU A 120 12.55 -14.16 -4.05
CA GLU A 120 12.68 -15.40 -3.29
C GLU A 120 11.37 -16.17 -3.33
N LYS A 121 11.48 -17.52 -3.19
CA LYS A 121 10.29 -18.35 -3.07
C LYS A 121 9.60 -18.16 -1.72
N ILE A 122 8.28 -18.11 -1.76
CA ILE A 122 7.44 -18.06 -0.57
C ILE A 122 7.40 -19.43 0.10
N ASP A 123 7.78 -19.49 1.36
CA ASP A 123 7.56 -20.65 2.22
C ASP A 123 6.16 -20.58 2.85
N LYS A 124 5.18 -21.20 2.20
CA LYS A 124 3.78 -21.18 2.63
C LYS A 124 3.56 -21.76 4.02
N SER A 125 4.45 -22.61 4.51
CA SER A 125 4.36 -23.18 5.86
C SER A 125 4.51 -22.10 6.96
N LYS A 126 5.13 -20.97 6.62
CA LYS A 126 5.34 -19.81 7.51
C LYS A 126 4.19 -18.81 7.46
N ILE A 127 3.21 -19.00 6.59
CA ILE A 127 2.09 -18.06 6.37
C ILE A 127 0.76 -18.80 6.51
N PRO A 128 0.36 -19.23 7.73
CA PRO A 128 -0.89 -19.95 7.95
C PRO A 128 -2.14 -19.17 7.55
N ASN A 129 -2.07 -17.84 7.46
CA ASN A 129 -3.18 -16.99 7.07
C ASN A 129 -3.42 -16.91 5.54
N LEU A 130 -2.63 -17.58 4.69
CA LEU A 130 -2.92 -17.73 3.26
C LEU A 130 -4.31 -18.34 3.00
N LYS A 131 -4.82 -19.15 3.92
CA LYS A 131 -6.18 -19.72 3.87
C LYS A 131 -7.30 -18.68 3.86
N ASN A 132 -7.01 -17.45 4.25
CA ASN A 132 -7.96 -16.34 4.33
C ASN A 132 -8.12 -15.63 2.99
N ILE A 133 -7.22 -15.88 2.02
CA ILE A 133 -7.25 -15.23 0.71
C ILE A 133 -8.49 -15.70 -0.06
N ASP A 134 -9.14 -14.75 -0.74
CA ASP A 134 -10.32 -15.01 -1.54
C ASP A 134 -10.01 -15.97 -2.70
N PRO A 135 -10.72 -17.10 -2.82
CA PRO A 135 -10.53 -18.05 -3.92
C PRO A 135 -10.71 -17.41 -5.31
N TYR A 136 -11.56 -16.40 -5.44
CA TYR A 136 -11.72 -15.68 -6.70
C TYR A 136 -10.45 -14.89 -7.06
N VAL A 137 -9.84 -14.21 -6.09
CA VAL A 137 -8.57 -13.50 -6.29
C VAL A 137 -7.47 -14.50 -6.68
N LEU A 138 -7.40 -15.66 -6.00
CA LEU A 138 -6.45 -16.73 -6.36
C LEU A 138 -6.68 -17.27 -7.78
N TYR A 139 -7.94 -17.36 -8.22
CA TYR A 139 -8.25 -17.76 -9.59
C TYR A 139 -7.69 -16.76 -10.61
N LEU A 140 -7.69 -15.48 -10.30
CA LEU A 140 -7.16 -14.42 -11.17
C LEU A 140 -5.63 -14.38 -11.24
N THR A 141 -4.91 -14.96 -10.26
CA THR A 141 -3.44 -14.93 -10.21
C THR A 141 -2.77 -15.96 -11.13
N GLU A 142 -3.18 -16.02 -12.40
CA GLU A 142 -2.60 -16.97 -13.39
C GLU A 142 -1.09 -16.78 -13.57
N TYR A 143 -0.57 -15.60 -13.32
CA TYR A 143 0.86 -15.27 -13.38
C TYR A 143 1.69 -15.98 -12.29
N ASP A 144 1.08 -16.38 -11.18
CA ASP A 144 1.70 -17.14 -10.08
C ASP A 144 0.65 -18.01 -9.34
N ARG A 145 0.00 -18.92 -10.07
CA ARG A 145 -1.15 -19.75 -9.61
C ARG A 145 -0.95 -20.42 -8.25
N ASN A 146 0.29 -20.72 -7.92
CA ASN A 146 0.61 -21.44 -6.69
C ASN A 146 1.15 -20.53 -5.59
N MET A 147 1.15 -19.20 -5.78
CA MET A 147 1.80 -18.27 -4.85
C MET A 147 3.23 -18.74 -4.51
N GLU A 148 4.02 -19.04 -5.55
CA GLU A 148 5.42 -19.44 -5.33
C GLU A 148 6.31 -18.24 -5.03
N TYR A 149 5.94 -17.06 -5.51
CA TYR A 149 6.74 -15.83 -5.43
C TYR A 149 5.96 -14.63 -4.92
N SER A 150 4.63 -14.66 -4.97
CA SER A 150 3.76 -13.54 -4.68
C SER A 150 2.57 -13.95 -3.82
N VAL A 151 2.15 -13.09 -2.91
CA VAL A 151 0.94 -13.28 -2.10
C VAL A 151 0.03 -12.07 -2.34
N PRO A 152 -1.19 -12.26 -2.88
CA PRO A 152 -2.12 -11.16 -3.13
C PRO A 152 -2.33 -10.31 -1.88
N TYR A 153 -2.16 -9.00 -2.02
CA TYR A 153 -2.38 -8.02 -0.95
C TYR A 153 -3.74 -7.36 -1.12
N TYR A 154 -4.02 -6.82 -2.30
CA TYR A 154 -5.27 -6.16 -2.61
C TYR A 154 -5.68 -6.37 -4.06
N PHE A 155 -6.99 -6.46 -4.31
CA PHE A 155 -7.61 -6.51 -5.62
C PHE A 155 -8.55 -5.32 -5.79
N GLY A 156 -8.35 -4.50 -6.80
CA GLY A 156 -9.11 -3.29 -7.07
C GLY A 156 -9.07 -2.87 -8.52
N ALA A 157 -9.75 -1.76 -8.80
CA ALA A 157 -9.75 -1.11 -10.10
C ALA A 157 -9.96 0.39 -9.93
N ALA A 158 -9.52 1.18 -10.91
CA ALA A 158 -9.94 2.56 -11.03
C ALA A 158 -11.40 2.62 -11.52
N GLY A 159 -12.09 3.69 -11.16
CA GLY A 159 -13.47 3.92 -11.57
C GLY A 159 -13.72 5.41 -11.75
N ILE A 160 -15.00 5.79 -11.69
CA ILE A 160 -15.42 7.19 -11.82
C ILE A 160 -15.86 7.73 -10.48
N ILE A 161 -15.20 8.80 -10.03
CA ILE A 161 -15.60 9.63 -8.89
C ILE A 161 -16.33 10.85 -9.45
N LEU A 162 -17.52 11.15 -8.92
CA LEU A 162 -18.39 12.17 -9.47
C LEU A 162 -19.08 12.99 -8.38
N ASN A 163 -19.11 14.33 -8.56
CA ASN A 163 -19.85 15.24 -7.70
C ASN A 163 -21.29 15.37 -8.18
N THR A 164 -22.24 14.77 -7.47
CA THR A 164 -23.66 14.72 -7.83
C THR A 164 -24.37 16.08 -7.72
N ALA A 165 -23.83 17.01 -6.93
CA ALA A 165 -24.36 18.38 -6.89
C ALA A 165 -24.00 19.18 -8.14
N LYS A 166 -22.95 18.80 -8.87
CA LYS A 166 -22.49 19.43 -10.11
C LYS A 166 -22.97 18.69 -11.35
N VAL A 167 -23.02 17.35 -11.29
CA VAL A 167 -23.41 16.48 -12.40
C VAL A 167 -24.62 15.67 -11.96
N ARG A 168 -25.83 16.20 -12.25
CA ARG A 168 -27.09 15.61 -11.77
C ARG A 168 -27.57 14.43 -12.58
N GLU A 169 -27.28 14.45 -13.88
CA GLU A 169 -27.69 13.40 -14.82
C GLU A 169 -26.46 12.77 -15.44
N TYR A 170 -26.28 11.48 -15.23
CA TYR A 170 -25.17 10.72 -15.77
C TYR A 170 -25.54 9.25 -15.91
N GLU A 171 -24.89 8.59 -16.86
CA GLU A 171 -24.83 7.13 -16.94
C GLU A 171 -23.57 6.63 -16.22
N GLN A 172 -23.63 5.44 -15.66
CA GLN A 172 -22.46 4.75 -15.14
C GLN A 172 -21.67 4.14 -16.30
N SER A 173 -21.00 4.99 -17.06
CA SER A 173 -20.35 4.66 -18.32
C SER A 173 -19.16 5.57 -18.56
N TRP A 174 -18.11 5.06 -19.21
CA TRP A 174 -16.98 5.86 -19.69
C TRP A 174 -17.40 6.94 -20.69
N SER A 175 -18.60 6.85 -21.29
CA SER A 175 -19.15 7.90 -22.18
C SER A 175 -19.19 9.28 -21.53
N ILE A 176 -19.14 9.39 -20.20
CA ILE A 176 -19.13 10.67 -19.49
C ILE A 176 -17.98 11.57 -19.93
N PHE A 177 -16.82 10.99 -20.28
CA PHE A 177 -15.67 11.76 -20.76
C PHE A 177 -15.84 12.34 -22.17
N SER A 178 -16.87 11.89 -22.92
CA SER A 178 -17.27 12.49 -24.19
C SER A 178 -18.21 13.68 -24.05
N ARG A 179 -18.65 14.03 -22.83
CA ARG A 179 -19.59 15.09 -22.56
C ARG A 179 -18.97 16.49 -22.68
N GLU A 180 -19.34 17.22 -23.69
CA GLU A 180 -18.84 18.58 -23.95
C GLU A 180 -19.32 19.60 -22.91
N ASP A 181 -20.50 19.41 -22.31
CA ASP A 181 -21.02 20.26 -21.24
C ASP A 181 -20.23 20.21 -19.95
N LEU A 182 -19.40 19.17 -19.78
CA LEU A 182 -18.44 19.00 -18.65
C LEU A 182 -17.00 19.40 -19.01
N ARG A 183 -16.79 19.98 -20.21
CA ARG A 183 -15.45 20.38 -20.66
C ARG A 183 -14.75 21.29 -19.67
N GLY A 184 -13.49 20.95 -19.34
CA GLY A 184 -12.70 21.68 -18.37
C GLY A 184 -13.10 21.42 -16.91
N ARG A 185 -13.84 20.32 -16.65
CA ARG A 185 -14.20 19.86 -15.30
C ARG A 185 -13.95 18.38 -15.07
N MET A 186 -13.22 17.75 -15.97
CA MET A 186 -12.90 16.32 -15.89
C MET A 186 -11.40 16.11 -15.93
N THR A 187 -10.94 15.05 -15.26
CA THR A 187 -9.57 14.56 -15.32
C THR A 187 -9.54 13.04 -15.39
N MET A 188 -8.51 12.50 -16.00
CA MET A 188 -8.18 11.08 -15.99
C MET A 188 -6.75 10.91 -15.46
N LEU A 189 -6.42 9.71 -15.00
CA LEU A 189 -5.07 9.37 -14.55
C LEU A 189 -4.04 9.59 -15.66
N ASP A 190 -2.86 10.03 -15.29
CA ASP A 190 -1.70 10.00 -16.17
C ASP A 190 -1.07 8.61 -16.16
N ASP A 191 -1.89 7.61 -16.47
CA ASP A 191 -1.53 6.20 -16.53
C ASP A 191 -2.00 5.59 -17.85
N MET A 192 -1.04 5.11 -18.63
CA MET A 192 -1.29 4.55 -19.96
C MET A 192 -2.20 3.33 -19.92
N ARG A 193 -1.94 2.40 -18.99
CA ARG A 193 -2.67 1.13 -18.94
C ARG A 193 -4.09 1.31 -18.41
N GLU A 194 -4.29 2.30 -17.52
CA GLU A 194 -5.62 2.66 -17.04
C GLU A 194 -6.44 3.33 -18.16
N VAL A 195 -5.98 4.45 -18.71
CA VAL A 195 -6.76 5.24 -19.67
C VAL A 195 -6.98 4.51 -21.00
N MET A 196 -5.95 3.82 -21.52
CA MET A 196 -6.12 2.99 -22.72
C MET A 196 -7.02 1.79 -22.46
N GLY A 197 -6.94 1.19 -21.27
CA GLY A 197 -7.79 0.07 -20.86
C GLY A 197 -9.24 0.47 -20.74
N ASP A 198 -9.54 1.64 -20.18
CA ASP A 198 -10.90 2.19 -20.10
C ASP A 198 -11.51 2.43 -21.50
N ALA A 199 -10.69 2.96 -22.41
CA ALA A 199 -11.14 3.20 -23.78
C ALA A 199 -11.37 1.87 -24.53
N LEU A 200 -10.53 0.87 -24.32
CA LEU A 200 -10.70 -0.47 -24.88
C LEU A 200 -11.98 -1.13 -24.33
N ALA A 201 -12.19 -1.10 -23.01
CA ALA A 201 -13.40 -1.61 -22.38
C ALA A 201 -14.66 -0.91 -22.90
N PHE A 202 -14.63 0.42 -23.04
CA PHE A 202 -15.74 1.19 -23.63
C PHE A 202 -16.07 0.75 -25.07
N LEU A 203 -15.06 0.37 -25.86
CA LEU A 203 -15.24 -0.13 -27.22
C LEU A 203 -15.61 -1.63 -27.26
N GLY A 204 -15.68 -2.31 -26.11
CA GLY A 204 -16.01 -3.74 -26.02
C GLY A 204 -14.81 -4.65 -26.31
N TYR A 205 -13.58 -4.15 -26.19
CA TYR A 205 -12.34 -4.91 -26.37
C TYR A 205 -11.73 -5.28 -25.03
N SER A 206 -10.88 -6.33 -25.04
CA SER A 206 -10.06 -6.67 -23.86
C SER A 206 -9.08 -5.52 -23.55
N VAL A 207 -8.92 -5.20 -22.26
CA VAL A 207 -7.89 -4.22 -21.78
C VAL A 207 -6.46 -4.69 -22.06
N ASN A 208 -6.30 -5.98 -22.40
CA ASN A 208 -5.03 -6.63 -22.71
C ASN A 208 -4.89 -6.98 -24.21
N THR A 209 -5.71 -6.37 -25.08
CA THR A 209 -5.65 -6.66 -26.52
C THR A 209 -4.24 -6.41 -27.08
N LYS A 210 -3.83 -7.27 -28.00
CA LYS A 210 -2.57 -7.12 -28.76
C LYS A 210 -2.84 -6.78 -30.23
N ASP A 211 -4.12 -6.50 -30.57
CA ASP A 211 -4.52 -6.10 -31.92
C ASP A 211 -4.24 -4.62 -32.13
N PRO A 212 -3.34 -4.25 -33.05
CA PRO A 212 -2.98 -2.86 -33.34
C PRO A 212 -4.21 -2.02 -33.78
N SER A 213 -5.21 -2.63 -34.45
CA SER A 213 -6.39 -1.91 -34.89
C SER A 213 -7.27 -1.45 -33.74
N GLN A 214 -7.47 -2.30 -32.73
CA GLN A 214 -8.22 -1.98 -31.51
C GLN A 214 -7.51 -0.90 -30.68
N ILE A 215 -6.18 -0.99 -30.57
CA ILE A 215 -5.36 0.02 -29.89
C ILE A 215 -5.44 1.38 -30.59
N ILE A 216 -5.46 1.39 -31.94
CA ILE A 216 -5.64 2.60 -32.73
C ILE A 216 -7.04 3.20 -32.51
N GLU A 217 -8.10 2.38 -32.46
CA GLU A 217 -9.45 2.84 -32.19
C GLU A 217 -9.57 3.46 -30.79
N ALA A 218 -9.04 2.82 -29.75
CA ALA A 218 -8.98 3.36 -28.39
C ALA A 218 -8.23 4.70 -28.33
N ARG A 219 -7.04 4.79 -28.96
CA ARG A 219 -6.29 6.03 -29.08
C ARG A 219 -7.11 7.13 -29.76
N ASN A 220 -7.81 6.82 -30.84
CA ASN A 220 -8.62 7.80 -31.58
C ASN A 220 -9.81 8.25 -30.74
N LEU A 221 -10.49 7.37 -29.99
CA LEU A 221 -11.54 7.72 -29.05
C LEU A 221 -11.02 8.72 -28.01
N ILE A 222 -9.90 8.41 -27.39
CA ILE A 222 -9.29 9.29 -26.38
C ILE A 222 -8.97 10.66 -26.98
N ASN A 223 -8.27 10.71 -28.10
CA ASN A 223 -7.82 11.96 -28.71
C ASN A 223 -8.96 12.84 -29.22
N ASN A 224 -10.01 12.23 -29.78
CA ASN A 224 -11.06 12.98 -30.47
C ASN A 224 -12.28 13.29 -29.59
N SER A 225 -12.53 12.47 -28.54
CA SER A 225 -13.75 12.58 -27.74
C SER A 225 -13.49 12.85 -26.26
N TRP A 226 -12.45 12.26 -25.64
CA TRP A 226 -12.22 12.39 -24.21
C TRP A 226 -11.26 13.53 -23.89
N LYS A 227 -10.05 13.48 -24.41
CA LYS A 227 -8.97 14.45 -24.15
C LYS A 227 -9.40 15.92 -24.37
N PRO A 228 -10.19 16.29 -25.41
CA PRO A 228 -10.62 17.67 -25.59
C PRO A 228 -11.48 18.22 -24.44
N ASN A 229 -12.08 17.35 -23.63
CA ASN A 229 -12.95 17.72 -22.50
C ASN A 229 -12.21 17.72 -21.17
N LEU A 230 -11.02 17.11 -21.09
CA LEU A 230 -10.23 17.06 -19.86
C LEU A 230 -9.58 18.41 -19.57
N VAL A 231 -9.32 18.68 -18.29
CA VAL A 231 -8.39 19.72 -17.85
C VAL A 231 -6.97 19.27 -18.15
N LYS A 232 -6.64 18.04 -17.73
CA LYS A 232 -5.33 17.39 -17.87
C LYS A 232 -5.44 15.89 -17.60
N PHE A 233 -4.36 15.15 -17.86
CA PHE A 233 -4.09 13.87 -17.20
C PHE A 233 -3.34 14.14 -15.89
N ASP A 234 -3.72 13.47 -14.79
CA ASP A 234 -3.17 13.75 -13.47
C ASP A 234 -3.17 12.46 -12.62
N ALA A 235 -1.99 11.96 -12.26
CA ALA A 235 -1.85 10.81 -11.39
C ALA A 235 -1.58 11.17 -9.92
N ASP A 236 -1.13 12.41 -9.65
CA ASP A 236 -0.60 12.81 -8.34
C ASP A 236 -1.56 13.67 -7.51
N ALA A 237 -2.25 14.61 -8.17
CA ALA A 237 -2.99 15.67 -7.48
C ALA A 237 -4.52 15.64 -7.78
N PHE A 238 -5.02 14.61 -8.42
CA PHE A 238 -6.45 14.55 -8.82
C PHE A 238 -7.40 14.59 -7.62
N GLY A 239 -7.03 13.98 -6.48
CA GLY A 239 -7.81 14.05 -5.23
C GLY A 239 -7.94 15.47 -4.72
N LYS A 240 -6.82 16.20 -4.64
CA LYS A 240 -6.81 17.62 -4.24
C LYS A 240 -7.60 18.49 -5.19
N GLY A 241 -7.46 18.28 -6.50
CA GLY A 241 -8.23 18.99 -7.52
C GLY A 241 -9.73 18.75 -7.40
N TYR A 242 -10.14 17.52 -7.08
CA TYR A 242 -11.54 17.21 -6.78
C TYR A 242 -12.02 17.92 -5.51
N ALA A 243 -11.28 17.83 -4.42
CA ALA A 243 -11.62 18.48 -3.15
C ALA A 243 -11.76 20.00 -3.28
N ASN A 244 -10.91 20.63 -4.09
CA ASN A 244 -10.96 22.07 -4.39
C ASN A 244 -12.09 22.47 -5.37
N GLY A 245 -12.72 21.51 -6.04
CA GLY A 245 -13.78 21.76 -7.04
C GLY A 245 -13.25 22.11 -8.43
N ASP A 246 -11.97 21.90 -8.71
CA ASP A 246 -11.40 22.04 -10.05
C ASP A 246 -11.95 20.97 -10.98
N PHE A 247 -12.11 19.73 -10.46
CA PHE A 247 -12.72 18.61 -11.16
C PHE A 247 -14.09 18.26 -10.57
N TRP A 248 -15.03 17.93 -11.42
CA TRP A 248 -16.36 17.41 -11.05
C TRP A 248 -16.48 15.91 -11.35
N VAL A 249 -15.66 15.42 -12.26
CA VAL A 249 -15.55 14.02 -12.66
C VAL A 249 -14.08 13.65 -12.74
N VAL A 250 -13.74 12.54 -12.10
CA VAL A 250 -12.38 12.00 -12.06
C VAL A 250 -12.43 10.52 -12.43
N GLN A 251 -11.60 10.08 -13.36
CA GLN A 251 -11.23 8.68 -13.47
C GLN A 251 -10.03 8.45 -12.57
N GLY A 252 -10.16 7.53 -11.59
CA GLY A 252 -9.10 7.28 -10.63
C GLY A 252 -9.52 6.36 -9.49
N TYR A 253 -8.70 6.37 -8.47
CA TYR A 253 -8.84 5.54 -7.27
C TYR A 253 -9.63 6.30 -6.19
N PRO A 254 -10.71 5.71 -5.64
CA PRO A 254 -11.59 6.41 -4.70
C PRO A 254 -10.90 6.79 -3.39
N GLU A 255 -9.94 6.00 -2.89
CA GLU A 255 -9.22 6.26 -1.66
C GLU A 255 -8.45 7.58 -1.68
N VAL A 256 -7.86 7.94 -2.81
CA VAL A 256 -7.10 9.19 -2.97
C VAL A 256 -8.03 10.42 -2.86
N VAL A 257 -9.24 10.31 -3.39
CA VAL A 257 -10.24 11.37 -3.24
C VAL A 257 -10.84 11.36 -1.83
N PHE A 258 -11.10 10.18 -1.27
CA PHE A 258 -11.66 10.03 0.07
C PHE A 258 -10.81 10.73 1.13
N GLU A 259 -9.51 10.52 1.10
CA GLU A 259 -8.58 11.13 2.06
C GLU A 259 -8.64 12.67 2.03
N GLU A 260 -8.78 13.25 0.85
CA GLU A 260 -8.84 14.70 0.69
C GLU A 260 -10.20 15.30 1.07
N ILE A 261 -11.27 14.53 1.13
CA ILE A 261 -12.62 15.02 1.41
C ILE A 261 -13.23 14.51 2.72
N ILE A 262 -12.55 13.63 3.46
CA ILE A 262 -13.10 12.99 4.67
C ILE A 262 -13.55 14.00 5.73
N ASP A 263 -12.86 15.12 5.85
CA ASP A 263 -13.18 16.21 6.77
C ASP A 263 -14.23 17.19 6.24
N ASN A 264 -14.78 16.93 5.04
CA ASN A 264 -15.84 17.72 4.42
C ASN A 264 -17.13 16.90 4.24
N PRO A 265 -18.00 16.83 5.29
CA PRO A 265 -19.21 15.99 5.26
C PRO A 265 -20.17 16.32 4.11
N LYS A 266 -20.20 17.60 3.68
CA LYS A 266 -21.06 18.00 2.55
C LYS A 266 -20.54 17.40 1.26
N LEU A 267 -19.26 17.56 0.96
CA LEU A 267 -18.67 17.03 -0.27
C LEU A 267 -18.69 15.50 -0.27
N MET A 268 -18.46 14.87 0.89
CA MET A 268 -18.64 13.42 1.08
C MET A 268 -20.05 12.96 0.67
N ALA A 269 -21.09 13.65 1.14
CA ALA A 269 -22.47 13.31 0.80
C ALA A 269 -22.84 13.59 -0.67
N GLU A 270 -22.12 14.47 -1.34
CA GLU A 270 -22.29 14.82 -2.75
C GLU A 270 -21.40 13.98 -3.69
N THR A 271 -20.52 13.15 -3.15
CA THR A 271 -19.57 12.32 -3.93
C THR A 271 -20.10 10.91 -4.07
N VAL A 272 -20.03 10.38 -5.29
CA VAL A 272 -20.28 8.98 -5.61
C VAL A 272 -19.09 8.39 -6.34
N PHE A 273 -18.88 7.10 -6.12
CA PHE A 273 -17.94 6.28 -6.88
C PHE A 273 -18.70 5.14 -7.55
N PHE A 274 -18.32 4.79 -8.75
CA PHE A 274 -18.86 3.62 -9.45
C PHE A 274 -17.87 3.08 -10.49
N PHE A 275 -17.98 1.79 -10.78
CA PHE A 275 -17.36 1.19 -11.95
C PHE A 275 -18.31 1.34 -13.14
N PRO A 276 -17.83 1.78 -14.31
CA PRO A 276 -18.63 1.83 -15.53
C PRO A 276 -19.13 0.47 -15.95
N LYS A 277 -20.33 0.45 -16.56
CA LYS A 277 -21.00 -0.78 -17.04
C LYS A 277 -20.18 -1.56 -18.08
N GLU A 278 -19.26 -0.91 -18.75
CA GLU A 278 -18.38 -1.52 -19.74
C GLU A 278 -17.21 -2.27 -19.10
N GLY A 279 -17.01 -2.14 -17.78
CA GLY A 279 -15.83 -2.63 -17.08
C GLY A 279 -14.64 -1.68 -17.23
N GLY A 280 -13.45 -2.20 -17.03
CA GLY A 280 -12.19 -1.47 -17.11
C GLY A 280 -11.02 -2.30 -16.60
N PRO A 281 -9.81 -1.75 -16.57
CA PRO A 281 -8.64 -2.43 -16.05
C PRO A 281 -8.72 -2.60 -14.54
N ALA A 282 -8.29 -3.77 -14.09
CA ALA A 282 -8.13 -4.09 -12.68
C ALA A 282 -6.68 -4.42 -12.35
N TYR A 283 -6.35 -4.35 -11.06
CA TYR A 283 -5.04 -4.72 -10.54
C TYR A 283 -5.16 -5.68 -9.36
N ILE A 284 -4.16 -6.54 -9.21
CA ILE A 284 -3.87 -7.26 -7.98
C ILE A 284 -2.45 -6.88 -7.60
N ASP A 285 -2.30 -6.18 -6.49
CA ASP A 285 -1.01 -5.93 -5.91
C ASP A 285 -0.64 -7.07 -4.98
N SER A 286 0.60 -7.49 -5.02
CA SER A 286 1.04 -8.68 -4.29
C SER A 286 2.29 -8.39 -3.48
N MET A 287 2.36 -8.95 -2.28
CA MET A 287 3.55 -8.95 -1.46
C MET A 287 4.56 -9.96 -2.00
N CYS A 288 5.73 -9.48 -2.40
CA CYS A 288 6.83 -10.29 -2.94
C CYS A 288 8.09 -10.09 -2.11
N ILE A 289 8.79 -11.17 -1.77
CA ILE A 289 10.08 -11.10 -1.07
C ILE A 289 11.19 -10.98 -2.11
N LEU A 290 11.97 -9.90 -2.03
CA LEU A 290 13.03 -9.64 -3.00
C LEU A 290 14.21 -10.60 -2.84
N LYS A 291 14.80 -10.97 -3.97
CA LYS A 291 16.01 -11.79 -4.05
C LYS A 291 17.15 -11.13 -3.29
N GLY A 292 17.79 -11.90 -2.40
CA GLY A 292 18.87 -11.39 -1.58
C GLY A 292 18.42 -10.63 -0.32
N SER A 293 17.12 -10.63 0.02
CA SER A 293 16.64 -10.19 1.33
C SER A 293 17.41 -10.91 2.45
N LYS A 294 17.80 -10.15 3.47
CA LYS A 294 18.48 -10.69 4.65
C LYS A 294 17.51 -11.00 5.79
N ASN A 295 16.24 -10.67 5.62
CA ASN A 295 15.19 -10.77 6.63
C ASN A 295 14.02 -11.64 6.18
N ILE A 296 14.30 -12.71 5.41
CA ILE A 296 13.29 -13.57 4.77
C ILE A 296 12.25 -14.10 5.77
N ASP A 297 12.69 -14.54 6.96
CA ASP A 297 11.76 -15.02 8.00
C ASP A 297 10.85 -13.90 8.53
N LEU A 298 11.38 -12.70 8.69
CA LEU A 298 10.62 -11.55 9.14
C LEU A 298 9.65 -11.07 8.04
N ALA A 299 10.05 -11.17 6.78
CA ALA A 299 9.17 -10.89 5.64
C ALA A 299 7.97 -11.84 5.60
N HIS A 300 8.17 -13.15 5.81
CA HIS A 300 7.06 -14.10 5.93
C HIS A 300 6.12 -13.78 7.10
N LYS A 301 6.66 -13.37 8.25
CA LYS A 301 5.85 -12.95 9.40
C LYS A 301 5.02 -11.71 9.08
N PHE A 302 5.57 -10.76 8.33
CA PHE A 302 4.83 -9.58 7.90
C PHE A 302 3.68 -9.95 6.97
N ILE A 303 3.92 -10.80 5.98
CA ILE A 303 2.89 -11.30 5.06
C ILE A 303 1.78 -12.03 5.83
N ASP A 304 2.15 -12.90 6.76
CA ASP A 304 1.16 -13.59 7.62
C ASP A 304 0.37 -12.63 8.49
N PHE A 305 1.04 -11.65 9.09
CA PHE A 305 0.43 -10.63 9.94
C PHE A 305 -0.62 -9.80 9.19
N ILE A 306 -0.30 -9.35 7.98
CA ILE A 306 -1.23 -8.59 7.14
C ILE A 306 -2.48 -9.40 6.81
N HIS A 307 -2.36 -10.71 6.59
CA HIS A 307 -3.50 -11.57 6.26
C HIS A 307 -4.31 -12.06 7.48
N ARG A 308 -4.02 -11.60 8.69
CA ARG A 308 -4.93 -11.77 9.82
C ARG A 308 -6.23 -11.00 9.56
N PRO A 309 -7.40 -11.58 9.77
CA PRO A 309 -8.65 -10.94 9.40
C PRO A 309 -8.86 -9.55 10.03
N GLU A 310 -8.52 -9.40 11.31
CA GLU A 310 -8.64 -8.15 12.05
C GLU A 310 -7.66 -7.07 11.58
N ILE A 311 -6.44 -7.47 11.18
CA ILE A 311 -5.43 -6.54 10.65
C ILE A 311 -5.79 -6.10 9.23
N TYR A 312 -6.23 -7.05 8.40
CA TYR A 312 -6.67 -6.75 7.04
C TYR A 312 -7.92 -5.84 7.04
N ALA A 313 -8.85 -6.07 7.96
CA ALA A 313 -10.03 -5.24 8.10
C ALA A 313 -9.68 -3.80 8.51
N GLU A 314 -8.74 -3.61 9.43
CA GLU A 314 -8.26 -2.29 9.84
C GLU A 314 -7.60 -1.55 8.67
N PHE A 315 -6.73 -2.22 7.91
CA PHE A 315 -6.17 -1.68 6.68
C PHE A 315 -7.28 -1.22 5.71
N ALA A 316 -8.26 -2.10 5.48
CA ALA A 316 -9.35 -1.81 4.56
C ALA A 316 -10.29 -0.68 5.06
N ASP A 317 -10.52 -0.59 6.38
CA ASP A 317 -11.36 0.46 6.96
C ASP A 317 -10.72 1.85 6.87
N ILE A 318 -9.41 1.95 7.07
CA ILE A 318 -8.70 3.24 7.04
C ILE A 318 -8.75 3.87 5.64
N PHE A 319 -8.64 3.07 4.59
CA PHE A 319 -8.68 3.56 3.21
C PHE A 319 -10.08 3.48 2.56
N GLY A 320 -11.10 3.04 3.27
CA GLY A 320 -12.44 2.85 2.71
C GLY A 320 -12.52 1.72 1.67
N PHE A 321 -11.59 0.77 1.72
CA PHE A 321 -11.56 -0.38 0.82
C PHE A 321 -12.57 -1.46 1.23
N PRO A 322 -13.15 -2.22 0.30
CA PRO A 322 -13.70 -3.53 0.62
C PRO A 322 -12.57 -4.54 0.91
N ALA A 323 -12.83 -5.53 1.74
CA ALA A 323 -11.85 -6.60 1.98
C ALA A 323 -11.88 -7.62 0.81
N THR A 324 -11.32 -7.21 -0.34
CA THR A 324 -11.38 -7.98 -1.58
C THR A 324 -10.54 -9.24 -1.54
N ALA A 325 -9.32 -9.17 -1.02
CA ALA A 325 -8.41 -10.30 -1.02
C ALA A 325 -8.46 -11.14 0.28
N ASN A 326 -9.28 -10.79 1.27
CA ASN A 326 -9.36 -11.53 2.54
C ASN A 326 -10.81 -11.74 2.96
N VAL A 327 -11.34 -12.96 2.75
CA VAL A 327 -12.76 -13.27 3.01
C VAL A 327 -13.15 -13.11 4.48
N PRO A 328 -12.42 -13.69 5.46
CA PRO A 328 -12.78 -13.52 6.88
C PRO A 328 -12.74 -12.07 7.36
N ALA A 329 -11.91 -11.22 6.77
CA ALA A 329 -11.80 -9.81 7.17
C ALA A 329 -13.12 -9.04 6.95
N ARG A 330 -13.96 -9.47 6.00
CA ARG A 330 -15.28 -8.87 5.74
C ARG A 330 -16.17 -8.80 6.99
N GLN A 331 -15.98 -9.73 7.95
CA GLN A 331 -16.73 -9.75 9.21
C GLN A 331 -16.16 -8.80 10.28
N TYR A 332 -14.93 -8.36 10.12
CA TYR A 332 -14.25 -7.46 11.06
C TYR A 332 -14.31 -6.01 10.62
N LYS A 333 -14.68 -5.74 9.36
CA LYS A 333 -14.84 -4.37 8.86
C LYS A 333 -15.93 -3.64 9.65
N THR A 334 -15.63 -2.40 10.02
CA THR A 334 -16.55 -1.50 10.76
C THR A 334 -16.86 -0.23 9.96
N GLY A 335 -15.94 0.19 9.11
CA GLY A 335 -16.08 1.35 8.25
C GLY A 335 -16.83 1.07 6.95
N PRO A 336 -17.41 2.11 6.31
CA PRO A 336 -17.99 1.99 4.98
C PRO A 336 -16.91 1.68 3.94
N SER A 337 -17.32 1.10 2.82
CA SER A 337 -16.48 0.95 1.64
C SER A 337 -17.09 1.73 0.48
N TRP A 338 -16.24 2.24 -0.41
CA TRP A 338 -16.68 2.95 -1.61
C TRP A 338 -17.42 2.06 -2.60
N TYR A 339 -17.13 0.77 -2.57
CA TYR A 339 -17.72 -0.26 -3.43
C TYR A 339 -17.68 -1.60 -2.70
N SER A 340 -18.33 -2.59 -3.26
CA SER A 340 -18.29 -3.98 -2.78
C SER A 340 -17.33 -4.82 -3.62
N ALA A 341 -16.95 -6.01 -3.14
CA ALA A 341 -16.15 -6.93 -3.93
C ALA A 341 -16.91 -7.42 -5.18
N GLU A 342 -18.24 -7.46 -5.12
CA GLU A 342 -19.13 -7.86 -6.21
C GLU A 342 -19.11 -6.86 -7.36
N ASP A 343 -18.89 -5.57 -7.09
CA ASP A 343 -18.80 -4.51 -8.10
C ASP A 343 -17.60 -4.71 -9.04
N LEU A 344 -16.58 -5.47 -8.59
CA LEU A 344 -15.41 -5.84 -9.40
C LEU A 344 -15.67 -7.02 -10.36
N SER A 345 -16.90 -7.50 -10.48
CA SER A 345 -17.22 -8.66 -11.34
C SER A 345 -17.10 -8.40 -12.85
N ASN A 346 -17.07 -7.13 -13.27
CA ASN A 346 -17.01 -6.73 -14.67
C ASN A 346 -15.66 -6.08 -15.07
N VAL A 347 -14.66 -6.15 -14.22
CA VAL A 347 -13.32 -5.63 -14.53
C VAL A 347 -12.40 -6.73 -15.04
N GLU A 348 -11.40 -6.38 -15.83
CA GLU A 348 -10.41 -7.31 -16.39
C GLU A 348 -9.02 -7.02 -15.82
N LEU A 349 -8.38 -8.04 -15.24
CA LEU A 349 -7.03 -7.89 -14.68
C LEU A 349 -6.02 -7.53 -15.76
N LYS A 350 -5.24 -6.47 -15.53
CA LYS A 350 -4.09 -6.12 -16.37
C LYS A 350 -3.06 -7.26 -16.33
N THR A 351 -2.57 -7.66 -17.49
CA THR A 351 -1.54 -8.68 -17.64
C THR A 351 -0.30 -8.12 -18.34
N ASP A 352 0.81 -8.84 -18.23
CA ASP A 352 2.02 -8.53 -18.98
C ASP A 352 1.78 -8.72 -20.49
N LEU A 353 1.97 -7.65 -21.24
CA LEU A 353 1.83 -7.62 -22.69
C LEU A 353 3.10 -8.04 -23.42
N GLY A 354 4.21 -8.20 -22.70
CA GLY A 354 5.51 -8.49 -23.29
C GLY A 354 5.92 -7.39 -24.29
N SER A 355 6.40 -7.79 -25.48
CA SER A 355 6.80 -6.86 -26.54
C SER A 355 5.64 -6.01 -27.09
N ASP A 356 4.38 -6.47 -26.94
CA ASP A 356 3.22 -5.73 -27.45
C ASP A 356 2.89 -4.48 -26.61
N LEU A 357 3.50 -4.33 -25.43
CA LEU A 357 3.42 -3.09 -24.63
C LEU A 357 3.93 -1.86 -25.43
N GLU A 358 4.82 -2.06 -26.39
CA GLU A 358 5.30 -0.99 -27.25
C GLU A 358 4.19 -0.34 -28.10
N LEU A 359 3.15 -1.10 -28.47
CA LEU A 359 2.00 -0.55 -29.19
C LEU A 359 1.25 0.48 -28.34
N TYR A 360 1.07 0.19 -27.05
CA TYR A 360 0.48 1.10 -26.08
C TYR A 360 1.37 2.33 -25.82
N ASN A 361 2.68 2.11 -25.62
CA ASN A 361 3.66 3.19 -25.46
C ASN A 361 3.61 4.16 -26.64
N ASN A 362 3.58 3.64 -27.86
CA ASN A 362 3.51 4.46 -29.06
C ASN A 362 2.18 5.25 -29.14
N ALA A 363 1.05 4.63 -28.79
CA ALA A 363 -0.24 5.32 -28.75
C ALA A 363 -0.27 6.41 -27.69
N TRP A 364 0.29 6.15 -26.52
CA TRP A 364 0.28 7.05 -25.36
C TRP A 364 1.26 8.22 -25.55
N PHE A 365 2.55 7.93 -25.63
CA PHE A 365 3.58 8.97 -25.62
C PHE A 365 3.68 9.76 -26.93
N ASN A 366 3.44 9.11 -28.08
CA ASN A 366 3.57 9.77 -29.38
C ASN A 366 2.26 10.38 -29.90
N SER A 367 1.12 10.20 -29.18
CA SER A 367 -0.16 10.70 -29.65
C SER A 367 -1.00 11.30 -28.51
N ILE A 368 -1.35 10.52 -27.48
CA ILE A 368 -2.30 10.97 -26.44
C ILE A 368 -1.68 12.06 -25.57
N ARG A 369 -0.46 11.87 -25.08
CA ARG A 369 0.24 12.85 -24.24
C ARG A 369 0.81 14.06 -25.01
N VAL A 370 0.90 14.00 -26.31
CA VAL A 370 1.40 15.14 -27.11
C VAL A 370 0.45 16.34 -26.93
N GLY A 371 1.00 17.45 -26.42
CA GLY A 371 0.22 18.69 -26.19
C GLY A 371 -0.74 18.64 -24.99
N ALA A 372 -0.69 17.60 -24.16
CA ALA A 372 -1.32 17.58 -22.84
C ALA A 372 -0.33 18.20 -21.82
N GLN A 373 -0.53 19.46 -21.46
CA GLN A 373 0.17 20.13 -20.35
C GLN A 373 -0.83 20.44 -19.26
#